data_c5135872ff29601edbc8c48f2425f163
#
_entry.id   c5135872ff29601edbc8c48f2425f163
#
_cell.length_a   1.000
_cell.length_b   1.000
_cell.length_c   1.000
_cell.angle_alpha   90.00
_cell.angle_beta   90.00
_cell.angle_gamma   90.00
#
_symmetry.space_group_name_H-M   'P 1'
#
loop_
_entity.id
_entity.type
_entity.pdbx_description
1 polymer ?
#
loop_
_entity_poly.entity_id
_entity_poly.type
_entity_poly.pdbx_seq_one_letter_code
_entity_poly.pdbx_strand_id
1 'polypeptide(L)'
;MAFNFLPPVRPGIVQRIAILLGGLIWASLSVFAQDNQAQPSWESQQIAWLRSQLAAQQAQIEQLRKELQEQRALLHAHSNVGTPVSSPTASPEQLLASAGPPAAPAPAIPVQAVNASTSPRTSQILPVPVPEPAPLSFSIGSTRITPVGFMDFTAVFRSKNVGSGLGTSFGTVPFANSVNGNLSEYRLSAQNSRLGARLDSQVRGFDVLGYLETDFLGFTPGNSAVTTNSNSLRLRLFWVRLSKPKFEFLAGQSWSMLTPNRRGISPLPADLFLTQDIDPNIQVGMTWGRSPQYRFVFRPNETVTIGVSSEAAEQYAGGSAGSAAITLPSVLVPHYSGQLNTGSSGLSVPSPNQDLIGKVAFDNKVGGWPFHVELAAILRRFKFYNPLTLQTFKVAGGGGSLNLNVELVRNLRLFANNFYSDGGGRYIFGQGPDLIIQGDGSPSLIHAYSMVHGLEYQVTPKTLLFGYYGGAYFQKNVAIDPETGGPVGYGYSGSPSEHNRSIQQVTAGFARTFWRDPAYGALQLMTQYSYLFRQPWHVAPAQPGEANLNMFYLNLRYTLPGAPPSAK
;
A
#
# COMPACT_ATOMS: atom_id res chain seq x y z
N MET A 1 42.31 -33.01 17.36
CA MET A 1 41.07 -32.54 16.72
C MET A 1 41.16 -31.03 16.63
N ALA A 2 41.43 -30.50 15.45
CA ALA A 2 41.74 -29.08 15.27
C ALA A 2 40.49 -28.34 14.84
N PHE A 3 40.08 -27.36 15.62
CA PHE A 3 39.08 -26.36 15.24
C PHE A 3 39.79 -25.29 14.40
N ASN A 4 39.48 -25.23 13.09
CA ASN A 4 39.98 -24.19 12.22
C ASN A 4 39.14 -22.90 12.42
N PHE A 5 39.84 -21.87 12.87
CA PHE A 5 39.36 -20.51 13.08
C PHE A 5 38.95 -19.82 11.75
N LEU A 6 37.83 -19.15 11.75
CA LEU A 6 37.42 -18.17 10.72
C LEU A 6 38.45 -17.01 10.70
N PRO A 7 38.78 -16.44 9.53
CA PRO A 7 39.65 -15.28 9.44
C PRO A 7 39.03 -14.05 10.14
N PRO A 8 39.82 -13.23 10.84
CA PRO A 8 39.32 -12.09 11.58
C PRO A 8 38.76 -11.02 10.62
N VAL A 9 37.50 -10.64 10.83
CA VAL A 9 36.87 -9.46 10.21
C VAL A 9 37.68 -8.25 10.67
N ARG A 10 38.21 -7.45 9.72
CA ARG A 10 38.97 -6.23 10.05
C ARG A 10 38.06 -5.28 10.87
N PRO A 11 38.45 -4.90 12.10
CA PRO A 11 37.56 -4.15 13.04
C PRO A 11 37.06 -2.78 12.50
N GLY A 12 37.81 -2.19 11.56
CA GLY A 12 37.48 -0.86 11.03
C GLY A 12 36.25 -0.78 10.11
N ILE A 13 35.83 -1.90 9.50
CA ILE A 13 34.65 -1.89 8.58
C ILE A 13 33.38 -2.00 9.38
N VAL A 14 33.31 -2.86 10.37
CA VAL A 14 32.14 -3.01 11.26
C VAL A 14 31.92 -1.73 12.04
N GLN A 15 32.98 -1.08 12.50
CA GLN A 15 32.89 0.18 13.24
C GLN A 15 32.42 1.36 12.34
N ARG A 16 32.84 1.43 11.07
CA ARG A 16 32.37 2.45 10.12
C ARG A 16 30.92 2.23 9.69
N ILE A 17 30.48 0.99 9.53
CA ILE A 17 29.07 0.67 9.25
C ILE A 17 28.21 0.98 10.47
N ALA A 18 28.65 0.68 11.67
CA ALA A 18 27.94 1.01 12.91
C ALA A 18 27.81 2.53 13.14
N ILE A 19 28.82 3.33 12.78
CA ILE A 19 28.78 4.79 12.87
C ILE A 19 27.83 5.38 11.82
N LEU A 20 27.83 4.87 10.59
CA LEU A 20 26.90 5.30 9.55
C LEU A 20 25.44 4.95 9.90
N LEU A 21 25.21 3.77 10.46
CA LEU A 21 23.88 3.32 10.87
C LEU A 21 23.41 4.03 12.14
N GLY A 22 24.31 4.27 13.10
CA GLY A 22 24.01 5.08 14.30
C GLY A 22 23.65 6.52 13.94
N GLY A 23 24.33 7.11 12.96
CA GLY A 23 24.03 8.46 12.44
C GLY A 23 22.67 8.54 11.74
N LEU A 24 22.31 7.55 10.95
CA LEU A 24 21.01 7.47 10.28
C LEU A 24 19.85 7.28 11.28
N ILE A 25 20.02 6.47 12.29
CA ILE A 25 19.03 6.27 13.36
C ILE A 25 18.91 7.52 14.22
N TRP A 26 20.03 8.22 14.49
CA TRP A 26 20.01 9.44 15.31
C TRP A 26 19.42 10.63 14.57
N ALA A 27 19.71 10.78 13.29
CA ALA A 27 19.12 11.83 12.45
C ALA A 27 17.60 11.66 12.31
N SER A 28 17.11 10.42 12.27
CA SER A 28 15.67 10.16 12.19
C SER A 28 14.92 10.40 13.50
N LEU A 29 15.55 10.21 14.64
CA LEU A 29 14.94 10.49 15.96
C LEU A 29 14.83 11.99 16.27
N SER A 30 15.77 12.82 15.78
CA SER A 30 15.76 14.27 16.02
C SER A 30 14.64 15.02 15.30
N VAL A 31 14.12 14.50 14.18
CA VAL A 31 13.00 15.12 13.44
C VAL A 31 11.68 15.05 14.23
N PHE A 32 11.53 14.10 15.15
CA PHE A 32 10.30 13.92 15.94
C PHE A 32 10.28 14.71 17.26
N ALA A 33 11.34 15.45 17.62
CA ALA A 33 11.54 15.98 18.97
C ALA A 33 11.26 17.49 19.16
N GLN A 34 10.91 18.27 18.13
CA GLN A 34 10.71 19.74 18.28
C GLN A 34 9.27 20.19 18.02
N ASP A 35 8.68 20.74 19.01
CA ASP A 35 7.86 21.94 19.23
C ASP A 35 6.73 21.73 20.23
N ASN A 36 6.89 22.33 21.42
CA ASN A 36 5.84 22.58 22.38
C ASN A 36 5.78 24.09 22.66
N GLN A 37 4.73 24.78 22.18
CA GLN A 37 4.31 26.06 22.74
C GLN A 37 2.79 26.15 22.88
N ALA A 38 2.35 26.55 24.06
CA ALA A 38 0.96 26.68 24.48
C ALA A 38 0.39 28.08 24.17
N GLN A 39 -0.88 28.16 23.77
CA GLN A 39 -1.68 29.41 23.76
C GLN A 39 -3.13 29.19 24.21
N PRO A 40 -3.81 30.23 24.73
CA PRO A 40 -5.02 30.11 25.55
C PRO A 40 -6.35 30.44 24.88
N SER A 41 -7.45 30.01 25.54
CA SER A 41 -8.89 30.34 25.46
C SER A 41 -9.61 30.28 24.10
N TRP A 42 -10.33 29.19 23.85
CA TRP A 42 -11.05 28.91 22.60
C TRP A 42 -12.43 28.23 22.76
N GLU A 43 -12.95 28.06 23.96
CA GLU A 43 -14.27 27.38 24.15
C GLU A 43 -15.42 28.10 23.44
N SER A 44 -15.42 29.43 23.42
CA SER A 44 -16.45 30.22 22.72
C SER A 44 -16.36 30.07 21.19
N GLN A 45 -15.16 29.97 20.64
CA GLN A 45 -14.97 29.79 19.19
C GLN A 45 -15.36 28.36 18.74
N GLN A 46 -15.12 27.36 19.58
CA GLN A 46 -15.50 25.98 19.27
C GLN A 46 -17.03 25.79 19.30
N ILE A 47 -17.72 26.41 20.24
CA ILE A 47 -19.18 26.39 20.29
C ILE A 47 -19.78 27.11 19.06
N ALA A 48 -19.19 28.23 18.64
CA ALA A 48 -19.62 28.92 17.44
C ALA A 48 -19.37 28.08 16.17
N TRP A 49 -18.23 27.41 16.09
CA TRP A 49 -17.92 26.50 14.99
C TRP A 49 -18.85 25.29 14.92
N LEU A 50 -19.10 24.62 16.06
CA LEU A 50 -20.05 23.50 16.13
C LEU A 50 -21.46 23.93 15.74
N ARG A 51 -21.89 25.14 16.14
CA ARG A 51 -23.17 25.70 15.72
C ARG A 51 -23.22 25.97 14.21
N SER A 52 -22.15 26.47 13.61
CA SER A 52 -22.07 26.69 12.17
C SER A 52 -22.08 25.36 11.38
N GLN A 53 -21.40 24.33 11.87
CA GLN A 53 -21.43 22.99 11.26
C GLN A 53 -22.84 22.37 11.36
N LEU A 54 -23.49 22.50 12.50
CA LEU A 54 -24.86 22.01 12.68
C LEU A 54 -25.84 22.74 11.75
N ALA A 55 -25.70 24.05 11.60
CA ALA A 55 -26.51 24.86 10.68
C ALA A 55 -26.26 24.46 9.21
N ALA A 56 -25.01 24.21 8.83
CA ALA A 56 -24.68 23.73 7.49
C ALA A 56 -25.26 22.35 7.20
N GLN A 57 -25.21 21.42 8.16
CA GLN A 57 -25.83 20.11 8.02
C GLN A 57 -27.35 20.19 7.93
N GLN A 58 -27.98 21.08 8.72
CA GLN A 58 -29.43 21.31 8.64
C GLN A 58 -29.84 21.87 7.28
N ALA A 59 -29.06 22.82 6.72
CA ALA A 59 -29.31 23.36 5.39
C ALA A 59 -29.19 22.27 4.29
N GLN A 60 -28.20 21.37 4.41
CA GLN A 60 -28.08 20.24 3.48
C GLN A 60 -29.29 19.28 3.58
N ILE A 61 -29.73 18.98 4.79
CA ILE A 61 -30.91 18.12 4.99
C ILE A 61 -32.18 18.76 4.39
N GLU A 62 -32.35 20.07 4.53
CA GLU A 62 -33.48 20.80 3.92
C GLU A 62 -33.40 20.81 2.38
N GLN A 63 -32.20 21.00 1.84
CA GLN A 63 -31.99 20.93 0.38
C GLN A 63 -32.31 19.53 -0.15
N LEU A 64 -31.79 18.47 0.47
CA LEU A 64 -32.09 17.09 0.08
C LEU A 64 -33.60 16.76 0.19
N ARG A 65 -34.26 17.26 1.21
CA ARG A 65 -35.72 17.10 1.35
C ARG A 65 -36.47 17.79 0.20
N LYS A 66 -36.05 18.98 -0.20
CA LYS A 66 -36.64 19.72 -1.32
C LYS A 66 -36.41 18.97 -2.64
N GLU A 67 -35.19 18.50 -2.91
CA GLU A 67 -34.89 17.70 -4.10
C GLU A 67 -35.70 16.39 -4.13
N LEU A 68 -35.88 15.74 -2.99
CA LEU A 68 -36.71 14.53 -2.88
C LEU A 68 -38.19 14.79 -3.12
N GLN A 69 -38.68 15.96 -2.69
CA GLN A 69 -40.07 16.40 -2.99
C GLN A 69 -40.26 16.72 -4.47
N GLU A 70 -39.29 17.38 -5.10
CA GLU A 70 -39.31 17.66 -6.54
C GLU A 70 -39.28 16.38 -7.37
N GLN A 71 -38.43 15.41 -7.01
CA GLN A 71 -38.38 14.09 -7.66
C GLN A 71 -39.72 13.33 -7.50
N ARG A 72 -40.34 13.37 -6.30
CA ARG A 72 -41.65 12.76 -6.08
C ARG A 72 -42.73 13.43 -6.91
N ALA A 73 -42.72 14.76 -7.03
CA ALA A 73 -43.66 15.51 -7.87
C ALA A 73 -43.50 15.15 -9.35
N LEU A 74 -42.27 15.00 -9.85
CA LEU A 74 -41.98 14.53 -11.20
C LEU A 74 -42.47 13.10 -11.46
N LEU A 75 -42.26 12.19 -10.50
CA LEU A 75 -42.78 10.82 -10.59
C LEU A 75 -44.30 10.77 -10.61
N HIS A 76 -44.96 11.58 -9.80
CA HIS A 76 -46.43 11.70 -9.83
C HIS A 76 -46.96 12.35 -11.12
N ALA A 77 -46.24 13.31 -11.70
CA ALA A 77 -46.59 13.90 -13.00
C ALA A 77 -46.46 12.87 -14.15
N HIS A 78 -45.46 11.97 -14.09
CA HIS A 78 -45.30 10.90 -15.09
C HIS A 78 -46.30 9.74 -14.92
N SER A 79 -46.85 9.52 -13.71
CA SER A 79 -47.83 8.47 -13.47
C SER A 79 -49.25 8.85 -13.92
N ASN A 80 -49.50 10.12 -14.25
CA ASN A 80 -50.81 10.60 -14.69
C ASN A 80 -51.01 10.69 -16.21
N VAL A 81 -50.02 10.21 -17.00
CA VAL A 81 -50.17 10.03 -18.45
C VAL A 81 -50.41 8.54 -18.71
N GLY A 82 -51.61 8.08 -18.43
CA GLY A 82 -52.04 6.71 -18.66
C GLY A 82 -52.74 6.53 -19.98
N THR A 83 -52.29 5.59 -20.77
CA THR A 83 -53.11 4.78 -21.65
C THR A 83 -52.99 3.32 -21.26
N PRO A 84 -54.05 2.54 -21.24
CA PRO A 84 -54.05 1.18 -20.73
C PRO A 84 -53.51 0.22 -21.79
N VAL A 85 -52.38 -0.42 -21.54
CA VAL A 85 -51.97 -1.60 -22.31
C VAL A 85 -52.00 -2.80 -21.37
N SER A 86 -52.83 -3.75 -21.77
CA SER A 86 -53.09 -5.04 -21.12
C SER A 86 -51.82 -5.83 -20.85
N SER A 87 -51.71 -6.34 -19.62
CA SER A 87 -50.74 -7.33 -19.18
C SER A 87 -50.96 -8.69 -19.83
N PRO A 88 -49.90 -9.45 -20.10
CA PRO A 88 -49.93 -10.86 -19.96
C PRO A 88 -49.11 -11.27 -18.73
N THR A 89 -49.75 -11.88 -17.80
CA THR A 89 -49.25 -12.62 -16.66
C THR A 89 -48.38 -13.79 -17.17
N ALA A 90 -47.11 -13.79 -16.86
CA ALA A 90 -46.25 -14.99 -16.99
C ALA A 90 -45.62 -15.30 -15.64
N SER A 91 -46.00 -16.43 -15.07
CA SER A 91 -45.44 -17.06 -13.87
C SER A 91 -43.94 -17.41 -14.03
N PRO A 92 -43.12 -17.35 -12.96
CA PRO A 92 -41.68 -17.63 -13.02
C PRO A 92 -41.34 -19.12 -12.82
N GLU A 93 -41.98 -20.02 -13.55
CA GLU A 93 -41.80 -21.48 -13.35
C GLU A 93 -41.41 -22.28 -14.61
N GLN A 94 -40.89 -21.61 -15.67
CA GLN A 94 -40.47 -22.31 -16.89
C GLN A 94 -39.11 -21.89 -17.42
N LEU A 95 -38.05 -21.98 -16.62
CA LEU A 95 -36.66 -21.85 -17.07
C LEU A 95 -35.72 -22.91 -16.46
N LEU A 96 -36.24 -24.13 -16.30
CA LEU A 96 -35.44 -25.29 -15.87
C LEU A 96 -35.83 -26.55 -16.67
N ALA A 97 -35.59 -26.52 -17.97
CA ALA A 97 -35.58 -27.76 -18.76
C ALA A 97 -34.93 -27.53 -20.14
N SER A 98 -33.61 -27.57 -20.22
CA SER A 98 -32.88 -27.98 -21.42
C SER A 98 -31.37 -28.09 -21.11
N ALA A 99 -30.98 -29.13 -20.38
CA ALA A 99 -29.62 -29.63 -20.36
C ALA A 99 -29.64 -31.05 -20.91
N GLY A 100 -29.15 -31.24 -22.13
CA GLY A 100 -28.93 -32.54 -22.75
C GLY A 100 -27.79 -33.32 -22.07
N PRO A 101 -27.72 -34.64 -22.23
CA PRO A 101 -26.80 -35.51 -21.50
C PRO A 101 -25.34 -35.31 -21.93
N PRO A 102 -24.35 -35.56 -21.04
CA PRO A 102 -22.95 -35.38 -21.31
C PRO A 102 -22.40 -36.43 -22.27
N ALA A 103 -21.62 -36.02 -23.24
CA ALA A 103 -20.90 -36.86 -24.18
C ALA A 103 -19.75 -37.63 -23.48
N ALA A 104 -19.56 -38.91 -23.88
CA ALA A 104 -18.54 -39.81 -23.37
C ALA A 104 -17.10 -39.32 -23.69
N PRO A 105 -16.09 -39.67 -22.87
CA PRO A 105 -14.71 -39.24 -23.06
C PRO A 105 -14.03 -39.97 -24.23
N ALA A 106 -13.33 -39.21 -25.08
CA ALA A 106 -12.48 -39.72 -26.13
C ALA A 106 -11.15 -40.29 -25.57
N PRO A 107 -10.53 -41.28 -26.26
CA PRO A 107 -9.37 -41.99 -25.73
C PRO A 107 -8.09 -41.15 -25.76
N ALA A 108 -7.25 -41.33 -24.73
CA ALA A 108 -5.96 -40.65 -24.60
C ALA A 108 -4.94 -41.09 -25.64
N ILE A 109 -4.27 -40.10 -26.26
CA ILE A 109 -3.11 -40.29 -27.13
C ILE A 109 -1.83 -40.19 -26.29
N PRO A 110 -0.85 -41.08 -26.44
CA PRO A 110 0.36 -41.04 -25.62
C PRO A 110 1.28 -39.90 -26.07
N VAL A 111 1.69 -39.08 -25.11
CA VAL A 111 2.65 -37.99 -25.32
C VAL A 111 4.06 -38.56 -25.24
N GLN A 112 4.79 -38.48 -26.37
CA GLN A 112 6.23 -38.78 -26.42
C GLN A 112 7.02 -37.66 -25.71
N ALA A 113 7.96 -38.06 -24.85
CA ALA A 113 8.91 -37.18 -24.20
C ALA A 113 9.89 -36.56 -25.22
N VAL A 114 9.91 -35.24 -25.31
CA VAL A 114 10.91 -34.50 -26.09
C VAL A 114 11.98 -34.00 -25.14
N ASN A 115 13.19 -34.47 -25.34
CA ASN A 115 14.40 -34.07 -24.62
C ASN A 115 14.69 -32.58 -24.81
N ALA A 116 14.77 -31.84 -23.70
CA ALA A 116 15.20 -30.46 -23.70
C ALA A 116 16.73 -30.39 -23.65
N SER A 117 17.32 -29.79 -24.69
CA SER A 117 18.76 -29.52 -24.77
C SER A 117 19.12 -28.35 -23.83
N THR A 118 20.13 -28.60 -23.00
CA THR A 118 20.73 -27.65 -22.08
C THR A 118 21.72 -26.73 -22.79
N SER A 119 21.54 -25.42 -22.63
CA SER A 119 22.58 -24.42 -22.93
C SER A 119 23.10 -23.81 -21.62
N PRO A 120 24.41 -23.56 -21.48
CA PRO A 120 25.01 -23.21 -20.21
C PRO A 120 24.73 -21.76 -19.81
N ARG A 121 24.20 -21.55 -18.63
CA ARG A 121 24.12 -20.22 -17.98
C ARG A 121 25.17 -20.12 -16.89
N THR A 122 26.17 -19.31 -17.15
CA THR A 122 27.14 -18.89 -16.13
C THR A 122 26.60 -17.65 -15.43
N SER A 123 26.11 -17.80 -14.21
CA SER A 123 25.91 -16.71 -13.27
C SER A 123 25.83 -17.30 -11.87
N GLN A 124 26.98 -17.41 -11.23
CA GLN A 124 27.08 -17.76 -9.81
C GLN A 124 26.92 -16.50 -8.97
N ILE A 125 25.71 -16.24 -8.49
CA ILE A 125 25.49 -15.46 -7.28
C ILE A 125 24.46 -16.24 -6.49
N LEU A 126 24.88 -16.89 -5.39
CA LEU A 126 24.20 -17.82 -4.50
C LEU A 126 23.19 -18.74 -5.24
N PRO A 127 23.24 -20.03 -5.12
CA PRO A 127 22.26 -20.89 -5.74
C PRO A 127 20.91 -20.62 -5.06
N VAL A 128 20.14 -19.69 -5.62
CA VAL A 128 18.71 -19.87 -5.58
C VAL A 128 18.51 -21.16 -6.35
N PRO A 129 17.95 -22.22 -5.77
CA PRO A 129 17.65 -23.43 -6.50
C PRO A 129 16.87 -22.99 -7.74
N VAL A 130 17.37 -23.35 -8.94
CA VAL A 130 16.60 -23.22 -10.17
C VAL A 130 15.27 -23.90 -9.87
N PRO A 131 14.13 -23.22 -9.92
CA PRO A 131 12.87 -23.86 -9.61
C PRO A 131 12.72 -25.02 -10.59
N GLU A 132 12.67 -26.23 -10.08
CA GLU A 132 12.15 -27.34 -10.87
C GLU A 132 10.80 -26.91 -11.43
N PRO A 133 10.44 -27.32 -12.66
CA PRO A 133 9.18 -26.90 -13.28
C PRO A 133 8.08 -27.20 -12.28
N ALA A 134 7.35 -26.15 -11.89
CA ALA A 134 6.28 -26.27 -10.90
C ALA A 134 5.29 -27.34 -11.38
N PRO A 135 4.95 -28.32 -10.55
CA PRO A 135 4.10 -29.42 -10.97
C PRO A 135 2.70 -28.97 -11.43
N LEU A 136 2.27 -27.78 -11.05
CA LEU A 136 1.00 -27.18 -11.46
C LEU A 136 1.12 -26.29 -12.73
N SER A 137 2.29 -26.18 -13.37
CA SER A 137 2.39 -25.41 -14.60
C SER A 137 1.83 -26.20 -15.80
N PHE A 138 1.11 -25.49 -16.68
CA PHE A 138 0.64 -26.03 -17.96
C PHE A 138 0.99 -25.06 -19.09
N SER A 139 0.98 -25.54 -20.32
CA SER A 139 1.37 -24.72 -21.50
C SER A 139 0.19 -24.57 -22.46
N ILE A 140 0.03 -23.36 -22.98
CA ILE A 140 -0.86 -23.04 -24.09
C ILE A 140 0.03 -22.51 -25.22
N GLY A 141 0.21 -23.29 -26.27
CA GLY A 141 1.21 -22.99 -27.28
C GLY A 141 2.62 -22.92 -26.69
N SER A 142 3.33 -21.83 -26.95
CA SER A 142 4.67 -21.56 -26.38
C SER A 142 4.66 -20.89 -25.01
N THR A 143 3.49 -20.57 -24.46
CA THR A 143 3.35 -19.87 -23.18
C THR A 143 3.12 -20.87 -22.05
N ARG A 144 4.00 -20.85 -21.05
CA ARG A 144 3.84 -21.58 -19.79
C ARG A 144 3.05 -20.73 -18.80
N ILE A 145 1.98 -21.30 -18.25
CA ILE A 145 1.16 -20.67 -17.22
C ILE A 145 1.38 -21.41 -15.90
N THR A 146 1.79 -20.66 -14.88
CA THR A 146 2.02 -21.16 -13.53
C THR A 146 1.03 -20.45 -12.59
N PRO A 147 0.07 -21.17 -11.99
CA PRO A 147 -0.74 -20.62 -10.91
C PRO A 147 0.14 -20.15 -9.76
N VAL A 148 -0.14 -18.98 -9.20
CA VAL A 148 0.56 -18.42 -8.04
C VAL A 148 -0.45 -17.98 -6.99
N GLY A 149 -0.03 -17.90 -5.73
CA GLY A 149 -0.89 -17.44 -4.67
C GLY A 149 -0.79 -18.27 -3.39
N PHE A 150 -1.68 -17.99 -2.47
CA PHE A 150 -1.75 -18.67 -1.20
C PHE A 150 -3.16 -18.61 -0.59
N MET A 151 -3.50 -19.61 0.21
CA MET A 151 -4.64 -19.59 1.12
C MET A 151 -4.15 -19.09 2.48
N ASP A 152 -4.87 -18.14 3.06
CA ASP A 152 -4.46 -17.42 4.25
C ASP A 152 -5.60 -17.38 5.27
N PHE A 153 -5.30 -17.69 6.50
CA PHE A 153 -6.23 -17.52 7.61
C PHE A 153 -5.54 -16.67 8.69
N THR A 154 -6.07 -15.48 8.89
CA THR A 154 -5.49 -14.47 9.79
C THR A 154 -6.43 -14.18 10.95
N ALA A 155 -5.90 -14.26 12.17
CA ALA A 155 -6.49 -13.75 13.39
C ALA A 155 -5.79 -12.45 13.78
N VAL A 156 -6.55 -11.44 14.21
CA VAL A 156 -6.02 -10.21 14.79
C VAL A 156 -6.75 -9.89 16.07
N PHE A 157 -5.98 -9.59 17.11
CA PHE A 157 -6.43 -8.96 18.34
C PHE A 157 -5.88 -7.53 18.40
N ARG A 158 -6.74 -6.57 18.74
CA ARG A 158 -6.36 -5.18 18.99
C ARG A 158 -6.90 -4.71 20.33
N SER A 159 -6.09 -3.99 21.09
CA SER A 159 -6.48 -3.46 22.40
C SER A 159 -7.56 -2.37 22.32
N LYS A 160 -7.84 -1.86 21.12
CA LYS A 160 -8.87 -0.85 20.83
C LYS A 160 -9.60 -1.19 19.54
N ASN A 161 -10.85 -0.74 19.40
CA ASN A 161 -11.62 -0.91 18.17
C ASN A 161 -11.24 0.21 17.17
N VAL A 162 -10.49 -0.15 16.14
CA VAL A 162 -10.09 0.80 15.08
C VAL A 162 -11.06 0.85 13.91
N GLY A 163 -12.08 -0.02 13.87
CA GLY A 163 -13.14 0.00 12.86
C GLY A 163 -12.69 -0.30 11.43
N SER A 164 -11.54 -0.93 11.22
CA SER A 164 -10.90 -1.05 9.90
C SER A 164 -10.83 -2.47 9.33
N GLY A 165 -11.54 -3.43 9.88
CA GLY A 165 -11.50 -4.82 9.40
C GLY A 165 -10.18 -5.52 9.74
N LEU A 166 -9.65 -6.32 8.79
CA LEU A 166 -8.42 -7.10 9.01
C LEU A 166 -7.16 -6.22 9.04
N GLY A 167 -7.06 -5.22 8.17
CA GLY A 167 -6.00 -4.23 8.19
C GLY A 167 -6.20 -3.18 9.29
N THR A 168 -5.16 -2.42 9.62
CA THR A 168 -5.22 -1.36 10.64
C THR A 168 -5.16 0.01 9.98
N SER A 169 -6.17 0.85 10.26
CA SER A 169 -6.15 2.27 9.89
C SER A 169 -5.28 3.03 10.91
N PHE A 170 -4.01 3.16 10.63
CA PHE A 170 -3.00 3.66 11.58
C PHE A 170 -3.28 5.08 12.05
N GLY A 171 -3.76 5.94 11.17
CA GLY A 171 -3.98 7.35 11.46
C GLY A 171 -5.28 7.67 12.21
N THR A 172 -6.17 6.69 12.42
CA THR A 172 -7.45 6.86 13.13
C THR A 172 -7.55 6.05 14.42
N VAL A 173 -6.42 5.56 14.95
CA VAL A 173 -6.40 4.87 16.26
C VAL A 173 -7.10 5.73 17.30
N PRO A 174 -8.14 5.20 18.02
CA PRO A 174 -8.94 5.99 18.93
C PRO A 174 -8.18 6.33 20.22
N PHE A 175 -8.46 7.52 20.77
CA PHE A 175 -7.96 7.93 22.07
C PHE A 175 -8.53 7.09 23.21
N ALA A 176 -7.78 6.99 24.32
CA ALA A 176 -8.15 6.17 25.48
C ALA A 176 -9.44 6.64 26.17
N ASN A 177 -9.83 7.91 26.03
CA ASN A 177 -11.05 8.48 26.59
C ASN A 177 -12.27 8.39 25.66
N SER A 178 -12.17 7.73 24.49
CA SER A 178 -13.29 7.50 23.59
C SER A 178 -13.92 6.13 23.80
N VAL A 179 -15.16 5.92 23.34
CA VAL A 179 -15.83 4.62 23.40
C VAL A 179 -14.99 3.55 22.70
N ASN A 180 -14.56 3.79 21.47
CA ASN A 180 -13.75 2.85 20.69
C ASN A 180 -12.35 2.63 21.31
N GLY A 181 -11.84 3.58 22.07
CA GLY A 181 -10.59 3.46 22.81
C GLY A 181 -10.67 2.51 24.02
N ASN A 182 -11.87 2.15 24.45
CA ASN A 182 -12.14 1.23 25.57
C ASN A 182 -12.77 -0.10 25.13
N LEU A 183 -12.87 -0.33 23.82
CA LEU A 183 -13.36 -1.58 23.24
C LEU A 183 -12.20 -2.30 22.54
N SER A 184 -11.83 -3.47 23.03
CA SER A 184 -10.92 -4.35 22.28
C SER A 184 -11.67 -5.04 21.13
N GLU A 185 -10.93 -5.48 20.13
CA GLU A 185 -11.51 -6.25 19.04
C GLU A 185 -10.70 -7.52 18.75
N TYR A 186 -11.41 -8.57 18.35
CA TYR A 186 -10.85 -9.80 17.82
C TYR A 186 -11.53 -10.13 16.49
N ARG A 187 -10.74 -10.40 15.45
CA ARG A 187 -11.26 -10.73 14.12
C ARG A 187 -10.54 -11.92 13.54
N LEU A 188 -11.31 -12.74 12.82
CA LEU A 188 -10.82 -13.84 12.01
C LEU A 188 -11.19 -13.58 10.56
N SER A 189 -10.26 -13.83 9.64
CA SER A 189 -10.54 -13.59 8.22
C SER A 189 -9.63 -14.40 7.30
N ALA A 190 -10.20 -14.86 6.17
CA ALA A 190 -9.47 -15.44 5.05
C ALA A 190 -9.24 -14.44 3.89
N GLN A 191 -9.64 -13.17 4.04
CA GLN A 191 -9.61 -12.15 2.99
C GLN A 191 -8.21 -11.88 2.40
N ASN A 192 -7.15 -12.16 3.16
CA ASN A 192 -5.79 -11.97 2.70
C ASN A 192 -5.31 -13.04 1.71
N SER A 193 -6.10 -14.09 1.50
CA SER A 193 -5.82 -15.11 0.48
C SER A 193 -5.62 -14.47 -0.89
N ARG A 194 -4.69 -15.01 -1.67
CA ARG A 194 -4.35 -14.50 -3.01
C ARG A 194 -4.45 -15.58 -4.06
N LEU A 195 -4.91 -15.16 -5.23
CA LEU A 195 -4.95 -15.96 -6.44
C LEU A 195 -4.29 -15.18 -7.57
N GLY A 196 -3.52 -15.87 -8.39
CA GLY A 196 -2.86 -15.24 -9.52
C GLY A 196 -2.29 -16.24 -10.50
N ALA A 197 -1.66 -15.70 -11.53
CA ALA A 197 -0.96 -16.47 -12.54
C ALA A 197 0.30 -15.74 -13.00
N ARG A 198 1.33 -16.52 -13.26
CA ARG A 198 2.54 -16.11 -13.97
C ARG A 198 2.54 -16.77 -15.35
N LEU A 199 2.80 -15.98 -16.37
CA LEU A 199 2.85 -16.39 -17.77
C LEU A 199 4.27 -16.16 -18.29
N ASP A 200 4.97 -17.21 -18.67
CA ASP A 200 6.33 -17.14 -19.23
C ASP A 200 6.29 -17.57 -20.68
N SER A 201 6.83 -16.75 -21.57
CA SER A 201 6.90 -17.01 -23.02
C SER A 201 8.17 -16.40 -23.63
N GLN A 202 8.52 -16.85 -24.83
CA GLN A 202 9.54 -16.22 -25.66
C GLN A 202 8.95 -15.84 -27.01
N VAL A 203 9.08 -14.57 -27.37
CA VAL A 203 8.53 -14.05 -28.62
C VAL A 203 9.58 -13.21 -29.34
N ARG A 204 10.00 -13.64 -30.54
CA ARG A 204 10.98 -12.90 -31.37
C ARG A 204 12.25 -12.47 -30.62
N GLY A 205 12.78 -13.34 -29.76
CA GLY A 205 14.00 -13.09 -28.99
C GLY A 205 13.84 -12.16 -27.80
N PHE A 206 12.60 -11.89 -27.38
CA PHE A 206 12.29 -11.29 -26.10
C PHE A 206 11.77 -12.34 -25.13
N ASP A 207 12.20 -12.29 -23.88
CA ASP A 207 11.53 -12.98 -22.79
C ASP A 207 10.30 -12.14 -22.40
N VAL A 208 9.12 -12.77 -22.45
CA VAL A 208 7.84 -12.16 -22.10
C VAL A 208 7.37 -12.76 -20.78
N LEU A 209 7.11 -11.90 -19.78
CA LEU A 209 6.55 -12.30 -18.50
C LEU A 209 5.26 -11.53 -18.23
N GLY A 210 4.15 -12.24 -18.12
CA GLY A 210 2.90 -11.72 -17.60
C GLY A 210 2.74 -12.08 -16.13
N TYR A 211 2.14 -11.20 -15.33
CA TYR A 211 1.85 -11.44 -13.92
C TYR A 211 0.50 -10.87 -13.52
N LEU A 212 -0.37 -11.71 -12.99
CA LEU A 212 -1.67 -11.36 -12.45
C LEU A 212 -1.73 -11.77 -10.98
N GLU A 213 -2.20 -10.88 -10.10
CA GLU A 213 -2.47 -11.18 -8.69
C GLU A 213 -3.71 -10.44 -8.20
N THR A 214 -4.58 -11.17 -7.50
CA THR A 214 -5.79 -10.66 -6.85
C THR A 214 -5.84 -11.09 -5.38
N ASP A 215 -6.55 -10.36 -4.53
CA ASP A 215 -6.93 -10.75 -3.17
C ASP A 215 -8.43 -10.49 -2.92
N PHE A 216 -8.93 -10.83 -1.72
CA PHE A 216 -10.33 -10.64 -1.32
C PHE A 216 -10.51 -9.42 -0.40
N LEU A 217 -9.58 -8.46 -0.43
CA LEU A 217 -9.65 -7.20 0.32
C LEU A 217 -10.29 -6.07 -0.50
N GLY A 218 -11.15 -6.40 -1.46
CA GLY A 218 -11.98 -5.45 -2.19
C GLY A 218 -13.13 -4.92 -1.33
N PHE A 219 -14.15 -4.37 -2.00
CA PHE A 219 -15.34 -3.87 -1.32
C PHE A 219 -16.05 -5.00 -0.56
N THR A 220 -16.41 -4.72 0.70
CA THR A 220 -17.20 -5.63 1.53
C THR A 220 -18.62 -5.09 1.59
N PRO A 221 -19.59 -5.71 0.91
CA PRO A 221 -20.99 -5.34 1.05
C PRO A 221 -21.45 -5.58 2.48
N GLY A 222 -22.27 -4.67 3.00
CA GLY A 222 -22.74 -4.70 4.37
C GLY A 222 -23.56 -5.95 4.70
N ASN A 223 -23.59 -6.30 5.98
CA ASN A 223 -24.37 -7.34 6.65
C ASN A 223 -23.92 -8.79 6.42
N SER A 224 -22.91 -9.19 7.18
CA SER A 224 -22.45 -10.58 7.30
C SER A 224 -22.78 -11.21 8.66
N ALA A 225 -23.78 -10.68 9.38
CA ALA A 225 -24.06 -11.13 10.76
C ALA A 225 -24.43 -12.61 10.88
N VAL A 226 -25.06 -13.17 9.85
CA VAL A 226 -25.56 -14.55 9.83
C VAL A 226 -24.99 -15.37 8.67
N THR A 227 -24.53 -14.72 7.59
CA THR A 227 -24.06 -15.36 6.37
C THR A 227 -22.56 -15.23 6.21
N THR A 228 -22.01 -15.85 5.17
CA THR A 228 -20.59 -15.71 4.80
C THR A 228 -20.25 -14.26 4.41
N ASN A 229 -19.01 -13.86 4.68
CA ASN A 229 -18.47 -12.57 4.23
C ASN A 229 -18.43 -12.54 2.70
N SER A 230 -19.18 -11.60 2.10
CA SER A 230 -19.18 -11.36 0.65
C SER A 230 -18.04 -10.42 0.26
N ASN A 231 -16.79 -10.87 0.40
CA ASN A 231 -15.62 -10.07 0.06
C ASN A 231 -15.38 -10.15 -1.45
N SER A 232 -15.31 -8.99 -2.12
CA SER A 232 -15.03 -8.95 -3.55
C SER A 232 -13.54 -9.07 -3.85
N LEU A 233 -13.24 -9.62 -5.03
CA LEU A 233 -11.87 -9.66 -5.56
C LEU A 233 -11.37 -8.24 -5.81
N ARG A 234 -10.11 -7.99 -5.44
CA ARG A 234 -9.40 -6.76 -5.72
C ARG A 234 -8.20 -7.06 -6.61
N LEU A 235 -8.10 -6.35 -7.76
CA LEU A 235 -6.92 -6.42 -8.60
C LEU A 235 -5.74 -5.78 -7.88
N ARG A 236 -4.68 -6.57 -7.65
CA ARG A 236 -3.44 -6.10 -7.03
C ARG A 236 -2.40 -5.74 -8.09
N LEU A 237 -2.04 -6.72 -8.89
CA LEU A 237 -1.04 -6.62 -9.95
C LEU A 237 -1.62 -7.17 -11.25
N PHE A 238 -1.33 -6.49 -12.34
CA PHE A 238 -1.66 -6.94 -13.69
C PHE A 238 -0.73 -6.24 -14.68
N TRP A 239 0.33 -6.90 -15.09
CA TRP A 239 1.33 -6.30 -15.96
C TRP A 239 1.98 -7.32 -16.88
N VAL A 240 2.52 -6.81 -17.96
CA VAL A 240 3.39 -7.54 -18.90
C VAL A 240 4.76 -6.90 -18.94
N ARG A 241 5.80 -7.74 -18.99
CA ARG A 241 7.20 -7.35 -19.09
C ARG A 241 7.82 -8.00 -20.32
N LEU A 242 8.50 -7.19 -21.11
CA LEU A 242 9.35 -7.60 -22.21
C LEU A 242 10.80 -7.38 -21.79
N SER A 243 11.67 -8.39 -21.89
CA SER A 243 13.05 -8.25 -21.47
C SER A 243 14.04 -8.89 -22.43
N LYS A 244 15.23 -8.29 -22.46
CA LYS A 244 16.50 -8.80 -22.98
C LYS A 244 17.54 -8.71 -21.88
N PRO A 245 18.75 -9.29 -22.02
CA PRO A 245 19.73 -9.33 -20.95
C PRO A 245 20.00 -7.98 -20.26
N LYS A 246 20.04 -6.89 -21.02
CA LYS A 246 20.33 -5.55 -20.47
C LYS A 246 19.13 -4.62 -20.35
N PHE A 247 18.02 -4.91 -20.99
CA PHE A 247 16.87 -4.02 -21.09
C PHE A 247 15.58 -4.71 -20.69
N GLU A 248 14.73 -3.98 -20.00
CA GLU A 248 13.40 -4.42 -19.60
C GLU A 248 12.41 -3.28 -19.82
N PHE A 249 11.26 -3.60 -20.39
CA PHE A 249 10.10 -2.73 -20.47
C PHE A 249 8.92 -3.42 -19.82
N LEU A 250 8.20 -2.70 -18.97
CA LEU A 250 6.99 -3.17 -18.31
C LEU A 250 5.85 -2.17 -18.56
N ALA A 251 4.66 -2.71 -18.81
CA ALA A 251 3.42 -1.95 -18.87
C ALA A 251 2.33 -2.65 -18.06
N GLY A 252 1.56 -1.88 -17.29
CA GLY A 252 0.42 -2.36 -16.50
C GLY A 252 0.43 -1.88 -15.07
N GLN A 253 -0.46 -2.44 -14.24
CA GLN A 253 -0.54 -2.13 -12.81
C GLN A 253 0.48 -2.95 -12.03
N SER A 254 1.46 -2.30 -11.48
CA SER A 254 2.56 -2.91 -10.71
C SER A 254 2.81 -2.13 -9.42
N TRP A 255 3.67 -2.66 -8.58
CA TRP A 255 4.25 -1.89 -7.49
C TRP A 255 4.98 -0.68 -8.06
N SER A 256 4.77 0.49 -7.44
CA SER A 256 5.53 1.70 -7.76
C SER A 256 7.03 1.42 -7.74
N MET A 257 7.76 2.02 -8.66
CA MET A 257 9.22 1.92 -8.66
C MET A 257 9.85 2.61 -7.44
N LEU A 258 9.10 3.48 -6.75
CA LEU A 258 9.52 4.07 -5.48
C LEU A 258 9.55 3.04 -4.33
N THR A 259 8.78 1.94 -4.43
CA THR A 259 8.82 0.86 -3.43
C THR A 259 10.23 0.25 -3.40
N PRO A 260 10.85 0.11 -2.20
CA PRO A 260 12.19 -0.45 -2.08
C PRO A 260 12.28 -1.88 -2.62
N ASN A 261 13.45 -2.24 -3.13
CA ASN A 261 13.77 -3.59 -3.53
C ASN A 261 14.74 -4.26 -2.54
N ARG A 262 14.73 -5.58 -2.50
CA ARG A 262 15.75 -6.38 -1.79
C ARG A 262 16.99 -6.57 -2.64
N ARG A 263 16.83 -6.49 -3.96
CA ARG A 263 17.88 -6.64 -4.96
C ARG A 263 17.42 -6.03 -6.29
N GLY A 264 18.33 -5.34 -6.96
CA GLY A 264 18.11 -4.75 -8.28
C GLY A 264 16.89 -3.81 -8.34
N ILE A 265 16.29 -3.74 -9.53
CA ILE A 265 14.98 -3.11 -9.75
C ILE A 265 14.09 -4.14 -10.43
N SER A 266 13.10 -4.67 -9.72
CA SER A 266 12.25 -5.76 -10.19
C SER A 266 10.78 -5.51 -9.77
N PRO A 267 9.81 -5.87 -10.61
CA PRO A 267 8.39 -5.79 -10.27
C PRO A 267 7.89 -7.03 -9.51
N LEU A 268 8.69 -8.08 -9.40
CA LEU A 268 8.29 -9.34 -8.77
C LEU A 268 8.17 -9.19 -7.26
N PRO A 269 7.10 -9.67 -6.65
CA PRO A 269 6.92 -9.59 -5.19
C PRO A 269 8.09 -10.13 -4.37
N ALA A 270 8.78 -11.15 -4.87
CA ALA A 270 9.93 -11.75 -4.19
C ALA A 270 11.16 -10.82 -4.10
N ASP A 271 11.30 -9.88 -5.02
CA ASP A 271 12.43 -8.96 -5.10
C ASP A 271 12.17 -7.62 -4.42
N LEU A 272 10.90 -7.35 -4.06
CA LEU A 272 10.54 -6.14 -3.34
C LEU A 272 10.88 -6.26 -1.86
N PHE A 273 11.31 -5.16 -1.26
CA PHE A 273 11.33 -5.05 0.18
C PHE A 273 9.91 -4.74 0.66
N LEU A 274 9.27 -5.77 1.14
CA LEU A 274 8.09 -5.65 1.99
C LEU A 274 8.47 -6.22 3.35
N THR A 275 8.08 -5.56 4.43
CA THR A 275 8.33 -6.06 5.79
C THR A 275 7.69 -7.44 5.98
N GLN A 276 8.18 -8.22 6.92
CA GLN A 276 7.62 -9.56 7.23
C GLN A 276 6.31 -9.49 8.04
N ASP A 277 5.80 -8.29 8.27
CA ASP A 277 4.49 -8.07 8.85
C ASP A 277 3.42 -8.84 8.07
N ILE A 278 2.44 -9.35 8.78
CA ILE A 278 1.30 -10.04 8.16
C ILE A 278 0.60 -9.06 7.22
N ASP A 279 0.45 -9.43 5.96
CA ASP A 279 0.18 -8.59 4.81
C ASP A 279 -0.85 -7.44 4.97
N PRO A 280 -2.01 -7.61 5.63
CA PRO A 280 -2.94 -6.50 5.79
C PRO A 280 -2.44 -5.40 6.72
N ASN A 281 -1.35 -5.65 7.43
CA ASN A 281 -0.76 -4.74 8.41
C ASN A 281 0.70 -4.43 8.03
N ILE A 282 0.89 -3.79 6.87
CA ILE A 282 2.20 -3.30 6.44
C ILE A 282 2.73 -2.30 7.47
N GLN A 283 4.04 -2.36 7.78
CA GLN A 283 4.71 -1.47 8.73
C GLN A 283 4.47 0.01 8.40
N VAL A 284 4.14 0.81 9.42
CA VAL A 284 4.08 2.28 9.30
C VAL A 284 5.39 2.82 8.73
N GLY A 285 5.31 3.81 7.87
CA GLY A 285 6.48 4.46 7.26
C GLY A 285 7.00 3.76 6.01
N MET A 286 6.46 2.60 5.64
CA MET A 286 6.79 2.01 4.34
C MET A 286 6.35 2.90 3.19
N THR A 287 7.30 3.14 2.29
CA THR A 287 7.04 3.84 1.03
C THR A 287 6.63 2.83 -0.02
N TRP A 288 5.39 2.92 -0.48
CA TRP A 288 4.87 2.03 -1.51
C TRP A 288 3.63 2.58 -2.21
N GLY A 289 3.35 2.02 -3.37
CA GLY A 289 2.11 2.22 -4.11
C GLY A 289 1.91 1.09 -5.10
N ARG A 290 0.71 0.94 -5.62
CA ARG A 290 0.39 0.10 -6.78
C ARG A 290 -0.40 0.95 -7.74
N SER A 291 0.17 1.16 -8.92
CA SER A 291 -0.43 2.03 -9.93
C SER A 291 -0.18 1.51 -11.34
N PRO A 292 -1.07 1.81 -12.29
CA PRO A 292 -0.77 1.68 -13.72
C PRO A 292 0.47 2.49 -14.07
N GLN A 293 1.38 1.88 -14.85
CA GLN A 293 2.67 2.48 -15.16
C GLN A 293 3.30 1.93 -16.42
N TYR A 294 4.21 2.71 -16.98
CA TYR A 294 5.25 2.27 -17.89
C TYR A 294 6.58 2.34 -17.16
N ARG A 295 7.41 1.28 -17.29
CA ARG A 295 8.72 1.20 -16.65
C ARG A 295 9.77 0.72 -17.63
N PHE A 296 10.93 1.39 -17.64
CA PHE A 296 12.13 0.94 -18.33
C PHE A 296 13.22 0.64 -17.29
N VAL A 297 13.91 -0.48 -17.47
CA VAL A 297 15.05 -0.84 -16.62
C VAL A 297 16.23 -1.19 -17.53
N PHE A 298 17.39 -0.63 -17.20
CA PHE A 298 18.65 -0.87 -17.86
C PHE A 298 19.68 -1.44 -16.88
N ARG A 299 20.35 -2.51 -17.28
CA ARG A 299 21.38 -3.21 -16.50
C ARG A 299 22.68 -3.18 -17.28
N PRO A 300 23.54 -2.14 -17.09
CA PRO A 300 24.83 -2.07 -17.79
C PRO A 300 25.75 -3.23 -17.41
N ASN A 301 25.68 -3.67 -16.15
CA ASN A 301 26.42 -4.79 -15.59
C ASN A 301 25.63 -5.46 -14.45
N GLU A 302 26.21 -6.43 -13.77
CA GLU A 302 25.56 -7.18 -12.68
C GLU A 302 25.41 -6.38 -11.38
N THR A 303 26.16 -5.29 -11.24
CA THR A 303 26.24 -4.47 -10.03
C THR A 303 25.27 -3.31 -10.05
N VAL A 304 25.05 -2.71 -11.22
CA VAL A 304 24.25 -1.48 -11.37
C VAL A 304 22.98 -1.76 -12.15
N THR A 305 21.88 -1.32 -11.60
CA THR A 305 20.56 -1.29 -12.29
C THR A 305 20.00 0.11 -12.26
N ILE A 306 19.52 0.60 -13.39
CA ILE A 306 18.94 1.93 -13.56
C ILE A 306 17.51 1.76 -14.05
N GLY A 307 16.57 2.45 -13.44
CA GLY A 307 15.16 2.40 -13.84
C GLY A 307 14.53 3.78 -13.95
N VAL A 308 13.57 3.90 -14.86
CA VAL A 308 12.70 5.08 -15.00
C VAL A 308 11.27 4.57 -15.15
N SER A 309 10.32 5.16 -14.43
CA SER A 309 8.89 4.90 -14.59
C SER A 309 8.08 6.18 -14.75
N SER A 310 6.97 6.02 -15.47
CA SER A 310 5.88 6.97 -15.56
C SER A 310 4.65 6.30 -14.96
N GLU A 311 4.15 6.81 -13.87
CA GLU A 311 3.11 6.19 -13.04
C GLU A 311 1.86 7.07 -12.99
N ALA A 312 0.69 6.45 -12.84
CA ALA A 312 -0.57 7.18 -12.67
C ALA A 312 -0.50 8.06 -11.42
N ALA A 313 -0.71 9.35 -11.61
CA ALA A 313 -0.71 10.34 -10.54
C ALA A 313 -2.10 10.49 -9.91
N GLU A 314 -2.13 11.08 -8.72
CA GLU A 314 -3.33 11.45 -7.99
C GLU A 314 -3.13 12.82 -7.33
N GLN A 315 -4.16 13.64 -7.25
CA GLN A 315 -4.19 14.87 -6.46
C GLN A 315 -4.76 14.56 -5.07
N TYR A 316 -3.96 13.86 -4.26
CA TYR A 316 -4.42 13.26 -3.00
C TYR A 316 -4.46 14.28 -1.87
N ALA A 317 -5.65 14.43 -1.28
CA ALA A 317 -5.94 15.39 -0.21
C ALA A 317 -6.19 14.74 1.16
N GLY A 318 -5.78 13.49 1.36
CA GLY A 318 -6.10 12.71 2.56
C GLY A 318 -7.41 11.93 2.40
N GLY A 319 -7.96 11.42 3.50
CA GLY A 319 -9.25 10.72 3.53
C GLY A 319 -9.19 9.21 3.35
N SER A 320 -8.01 8.61 3.21
CA SER A 320 -7.81 7.15 3.17
C SER A 320 -6.73 6.69 4.13
N ALA A 321 -6.63 5.39 4.33
CA ALA A 321 -5.61 4.73 5.18
C ALA A 321 -5.52 5.27 6.62
N GLY A 322 -6.58 5.92 7.11
CA GLY A 322 -6.62 6.52 8.44
C GLY A 322 -6.16 7.97 8.51
N SER A 323 -6.02 8.67 7.38
CA SER A 323 -5.83 10.11 7.32
C SER A 323 -7.16 10.82 7.14
N ALA A 324 -7.40 11.95 7.83
CA ALA A 324 -8.49 12.84 7.44
C ALA A 324 -8.15 13.59 6.15
N ALA A 325 -9.18 13.96 5.40
CA ALA A 325 -9.01 14.89 4.29
C ALA A 325 -8.67 16.29 4.81
N ILE A 326 -7.95 17.07 4.02
CA ILE A 326 -7.70 18.49 4.30
C ILE A 326 -9.01 19.26 4.43
N THR A 327 -8.99 20.35 5.19
CA THR A 327 -10.10 21.31 5.23
C THR A 327 -9.88 22.34 4.12
N LEU A 328 -10.86 22.47 3.23
CA LEU A 328 -10.85 23.46 2.16
C LEU A 328 -11.40 24.79 2.66
N PRO A 329 -10.96 25.95 2.08
CA PRO A 329 -11.67 27.21 2.22
C PRO A 329 -13.12 27.07 1.79
N SER A 330 -14.06 27.61 2.57
CA SER A 330 -15.51 27.42 2.41
C SER A 330 -16.03 27.73 1.00
N VAL A 331 -15.63 28.86 0.47
CA VAL A 331 -16.00 29.33 -0.88
C VAL A 331 -15.45 28.43 -1.99
N LEU A 332 -14.38 27.65 -1.73
CA LEU A 332 -13.75 26.78 -2.71
C LEU A 332 -14.27 25.34 -2.69
N VAL A 333 -14.96 24.91 -1.63
CA VAL A 333 -15.48 23.54 -1.50
C VAL A 333 -16.26 23.07 -2.73
N PRO A 334 -17.24 23.83 -3.28
CA PRO A 334 -18.01 23.38 -4.43
C PRO A 334 -17.18 23.22 -5.71
N HIS A 335 -16.03 23.88 -5.78
CA HIS A 335 -15.22 23.98 -6.99
C HIS A 335 -13.99 23.04 -6.96
N TYR A 336 -13.47 22.72 -5.78
CA TYR A 336 -12.24 21.95 -5.63
C TYR A 336 -12.46 20.51 -5.19
N SER A 337 -13.60 20.17 -4.56
CA SER A 337 -13.90 18.79 -4.15
C SER A 337 -13.86 17.79 -5.30
N GLY A 338 -14.28 18.18 -6.51
CA GLY A 338 -14.16 17.35 -7.71
C GLY A 338 -12.77 17.31 -8.36
N GLN A 339 -11.81 18.10 -7.87
CA GLN A 339 -10.43 18.12 -8.36
C GLN A 339 -9.46 17.42 -7.42
N LEU A 340 -9.93 16.94 -6.25
CA LEU A 340 -9.14 16.35 -5.18
C LEU A 340 -9.58 14.92 -4.90
N ASN A 341 -8.62 14.01 -4.81
CA ASN A 341 -8.88 12.66 -4.33
C ASN A 341 -8.84 12.64 -2.79
N THR A 342 -10.01 12.45 -2.19
CA THR A 342 -10.18 12.32 -0.73
C THR A 342 -10.30 10.85 -0.28
N GLY A 343 -9.74 9.92 -1.07
CA GLY A 343 -9.68 8.50 -0.76
C GLY A 343 -10.84 7.65 -1.29
N SER A 344 -11.95 8.25 -1.69
CA SER A 344 -13.14 7.55 -2.23
C SER A 344 -13.46 7.91 -3.69
N SER A 345 -12.84 8.94 -4.24
CA SER A 345 -13.21 9.55 -5.53
C SER A 345 -12.14 9.43 -6.63
N GLY A 346 -11.11 8.59 -6.44
CA GLY A 346 -9.93 8.55 -7.31
C GLY A 346 -10.21 8.38 -8.80
N LEU A 347 -11.25 7.61 -9.18
CA LEU A 347 -11.59 7.39 -10.59
C LEU A 347 -12.27 8.60 -11.26
N SER A 348 -12.85 9.51 -10.49
CA SER A 348 -13.56 10.70 -10.99
C SER A 348 -12.71 11.97 -10.92
N VAL A 349 -11.59 11.94 -10.22
CA VAL A 349 -10.69 13.08 -10.06
C VAL A 349 -9.71 13.14 -11.22
N PRO A 350 -9.54 14.30 -11.87
CA PRO A 350 -8.59 14.43 -12.96
C PRO A 350 -7.15 14.31 -12.48
N SER A 351 -6.34 13.53 -13.19
CA SER A 351 -4.88 13.44 -13.00
C SER A 351 -4.18 14.01 -14.22
N PRO A 352 -3.96 15.34 -14.28
CA PRO A 352 -3.52 16.02 -15.49
C PRO A 352 -2.06 15.72 -15.88
N ASN A 353 -1.30 15.12 -14.99
CA ASN A 353 0.10 14.77 -15.20
C ASN A 353 0.36 13.34 -14.70
N GLN A 354 1.55 12.83 -14.99
CA GLN A 354 2.05 11.55 -14.48
C GLN A 354 3.12 11.80 -13.42
N ASP A 355 3.24 10.91 -12.45
CA ASP A 355 4.37 10.89 -11.53
C ASP A 355 5.56 10.23 -12.25
N LEU A 356 6.70 10.90 -12.28
CA LEU A 356 7.92 10.40 -12.88
C LEU A 356 8.89 9.96 -11.79
N ILE A 357 9.39 8.71 -11.88
CA ILE A 357 10.31 8.17 -10.88
C ILE A 357 11.56 7.66 -11.59
N GLY A 358 12.71 8.08 -11.08
CA GLY A 358 14.02 7.55 -11.43
C GLY A 358 14.59 6.78 -10.26
N LYS A 359 15.22 5.62 -10.51
CA LYS A 359 15.87 4.81 -9.47
C LYS A 359 17.19 4.25 -9.99
N VAL A 360 18.20 4.24 -9.12
CA VAL A 360 19.47 3.56 -9.33
C VAL A 360 19.68 2.61 -8.17
N ALA A 361 19.92 1.34 -8.49
CA ALA A 361 20.23 0.30 -7.52
C ALA A 361 21.66 -0.22 -7.73
N PHE A 362 22.34 -0.49 -6.63
CA PHE A 362 23.69 -1.02 -6.58
C PHE A 362 23.72 -2.29 -5.74
N ASP A 363 24.07 -3.40 -6.36
CA ASP A 363 24.19 -4.72 -5.75
C ASP A 363 25.65 -5.16 -5.73
N ASN A 364 26.17 -5.54 -4.56
CA ASN A 364 27.54 -6.03 -4.43
C ASN A 364 27.66 -6.93 -3.19
N LYS A 365 28.90 -7.30 -2.87
CA LYS A 365 29.27 -8.02 -1.64
C LYS A 365 30.34 -7.25 -0.90
N VAL A 366 30.17 -7.10 0.40
CA VAL A 366 31.18 -6.53 1.31
C VAL A 366 31.62 -7.63 2.28
N GLY A 367 32.88 -8.01 2.23
CA GLY A 367 33.38 -9.12 3.03
C GLY A 367 32.73 -10.48 2.72
N GLY A 368 32.22 -10.66 1.50
CA GLY A 368 31.48 -11.86 1.08
C GLY A 368 29.96 -11.81 1.32
N TRP A 369 29.46 -10.82 2.07
CA TRP A 369 28.04 -10.67 2.41
C TRP A 369 27.31 -9.81 1.41
N PRO A 370 26.09 -10.18 1.00
CA PRO A 370 25.27 -9.39 0.10
C PRO A 370 24.99 -7.99 0.66
N PHE A 371 25.08 -7.00 -0.23
CA PHE A 371 24.83 -5.60 0.04
C PHE A 371 24.03 -5.01 -1.11
N HIS A 372 22.93 -4.38 -0.82
CA HIS A 372 22.08 -3.66 -1.77
C HIS A 372 21.82 -2.26 -1.26
N VAL A 373 22.00 -1.29 -2.14
CA VAL A 373 21.64 0.11 -1.90
C VAL A 373 20.89 0.64 -3.10
N GLU A 374 19.85 1.43 -2.88
CA GLU A 374 19.15 2.12 -3.94
C GLU A 374 18.84 3.57 -3.57
N LEU A 375 18.92 4.42 -4.58
CA LEU A 375 18.48 5.80 -4.55
C LEU A 375 17.33 5.95 -5.54
N ALA A 376 16.24 6.57 -5.12
CA ALA A 376 15.17 6.94 -6.03
C ALA A 376 14.77 8.39 -5.83
N ALA A 377 14.32 9.02 -6.93
CA ALA A 377 13.75 10.35 -6.93
C ALA A 377 12.41 10.33 -7.64
N ILE A 378 11.47 11.12 -7.13
CA ILE A 378 10.14 11.30 -7.72
C ILE A 378 9.91 12.77 -8.06
N LEU A 379 9.34 13.02 -9.23
CA LEU A 379 8.83 14.31 -9.65
C LEU A 379 7.31 14.22 -9.82
N ARG A 380 6.59 15.10 -9.17
CA ARG A 380 5.14 15.21 -9.20
C ARG A 380 4.70 16.58 -9.71
N ARG A 381 3.54 16.64 -10.35
CA ARG A 381 2.96 17.88 -10.84
C ARG A 381 1.48 17.92 -10.58
N PHE A 382 1.02 19.00 -9.98
CA PHE A 382 -0.38 19.22 -9.63
C PHE A 382 -0.93 20.36 -10.46
N LYS A 383 -2.22 20.32 -10.82
CA LYS A 383 -2.89 21.34 -11.60
C LYS A 383 -4.32 21.51 -11.11
N PHE A 384 -4.69 22.73 -10.77
CA PHE A 384 -6.01 23.11 -10.30
C PHE A 384 -6.55 24.28 -11.10
N TYR A 385 -7.85 24.35 -11.26
CA TYR A 385 -8.54 25.45 -11.88
C TYR A 385 -9.51 26.10 -10.88
N ASN A 386 -9.34 27.42 -10.67
CA ASN A 386 -10.26 28.21 -9.87
C ASN A 386 -11.27 28.92 -10.78
N PRO A 387 -12.54 28.50 -10.83
CA PRO A 387 -13.55 29.11 -11.69
C PRO A 387 -13.99 30.51 -11.22
N LEU A 388 -13.75 30.86 -9.94
CA LEU A 388 -14.10 32.17 -9.40
C LEU A 388 -13.16 33.27 -9.93
N THR A 389 -11.89 32.94 -10.12
CA THR A 389 -10.88 33.86 -10.62
C THR A 389 -10.45 33.56 -12.06
N LEU A 390 -10.97 32.49 -12.67
CA LEU A 390 -10.61 31.99 -14.00
C LEU A 390 -9.11 31.64 -14.11
N GLN A 391 -8.47 31.33 -13.00
CA GLN A 391 -7.03 31.06 -12.94
C GLN A 391 -6.73 29.55 -12.90
N THR A 392 -5.65 29.16 -13.55
CA THR A 392 -5.09 27.82 -13.46
C THR A 392 -3.81 27.86 -12.67
N PHE A 393 -3.80 27.14 -11.54
CA PHE A 393 -2.63 26.99 -10.70
C PHE A 393 -1.89 25.70 -11.06
N LYS A 394 -0.56 25.76 -11.06
CA LYS A 394 0.34 24.61 -11.26
C LYS A 394 1.43 24.65 -10.21
N VAL A 395 1.70 23.51 -9.59
CA VAL A 395 2.81 23.36 -8.66
C VAL A 395 3.53 22.06 -8.94
N ALA A 396 4.85 22.07 -8.79
CA ALA A 396 5.68 20.88 -8.87
C ALA A 396 6.16 20.51 -7.46
N GLY A 397 6.05 19.24 -7.14
CA GLY A 397 6.59 18.62 -5.94
C GLY A 397 7.51 17.48 -6.30
N GLY A 398 8.10 16.86 -5.31
CA GLY A 398 8.98 15.74 -5.52
C GLY A 398 9.54 15.17 -4.23
N GLY A 399 10.48 14.28 -4.35
CA GLY A 399 11.10 13.65 -3.19
C GLY A 399 12.20 12.69 -3.57
N GLY A 400 12.82 12.12 -2.55
CA GLY A 400 13.87 11.13 -2.71
C GLY A 400 13.81 10.05 -1.65
N SER A 401 14.26 8.86 -2.00
CA SER A 401 14.44 7.77 -1.06
C SER A 401 15.86 7.23 -1.11
N LEU A 402 16.33 6.81 0.07
CA LEU A 402 17.56 6.05 0.25
C LEU A 402 17.22 4.77 0.98
N ASN A 403 17.49 3.64 0.34
CA ASN A 403 17.17 2.33 0.88
C ASN A 403 18.43 1.47 0.92
N LEU A 404 18.60 0.78 2.03
CA LEU A 404 19.72 -0.12 2.32
C LEU A 404 19.19 -1.49 2.74
N ASN A 405 19.78 -2.54 2.20
CA ASN A 405 19.62 -3.92 2.63
C ASN A 405 20.99 -4.58 2.67
N VAL A 406 21.44 -4.99 3.83
CA VAL A 406 22.78 -5.56 4.01
C VAL A 406 22.73 -6.80 4.92
N GLU A 407 23.39 -7.85 4.50
CA GLU A 407 23.62 -9.00 5.36
C GLU A 407 24.86 -8.70 6.23
N LEU A 408 24.65 -8.45 7.53
CA LEU A 408 25.70 -8.08 8.49
C LEU A 408 26.61 -9.26 8.83
N VAL A 409 25.98 -10.40 9.06
CA VAL A 409 26.57 -11.71 9.28
C VAL A 409 25.63 -12.74 8.65
N ARG A 410 26.06 -13.98 8.54
CA ARG A 410 25.27 -15.04 7.93
C ARG A 410 23.85 -15.07 8.46
N ASN A 411 22.88 -14.96 7.56
CA ASN A 411 21.44 -15.02 7.83
C ASN A 411 20.86 -13.84 8.65
N LEU A 412 21.65 -12.83 8.99
CA LEU A 412 21.16 -11.62 9.68
C LEU A 412 21.21 -10.42 8.73
N ARG A 413 20.07 -9.89 8.35
CA ARG A 413 19.92 -8.75 7.46
C ARG A 413 19.44 -7.53 8.21
N LEU A 414 20.04 -6.39 7.88
CA LEU A 414 19.62 -5.08 8.29
C LEU A 414 18.96 -4.36 7.12
N PHE A 415 17.88 -3.66 7.41
CA PHE A 415 17.18 -2.76 6.48
C PHE A 415 17.11 -1.35 7.03
N ALA A 416 17.32 -0.36 6.17
CA ALA A 416 17.13 1.04 6.47
C ALA A 416 16.56 1.74 5.24
N ASN A 417 15.26 2.00 5.26
CA ASN A 417 14.53 2.66 4.19
C ASN A 417 14.09 4.03 4.68
N ASN A 418 14.35 5.08 3.90
CA ASN A 418 14.00 6.45 4.22
C ASN A 418 13.42 7.13 2.98
N PHE A 419 12.41 7.94 3.17
CA PHE A 419 11.78 8.73 2.13
C PHE A 419 11.45 10.12 2.66
N TYR A 420 11.82 11.14 1.90
CA TYR A 420 11.45 12.53 2.12
C TYR A 420 10.79 13.09 0.87
N SER A 421 9.72 13.87 1.03
CA SER A 421 9.02 14.43 -0.10
C SER A 421 8.33 15.75 0.24
N ASP A 422 8.11 16.51 -0.82
CA ASP A 422 7.23 17.66 -0.89
C ASP A 422 6.07 17.31 -1.82
N GLY A 423 4.88 17.10 -1.24
CA GLY A 423 3.72 16.62 -1.97
C GLY A 423 3.70 15.11 -2.27
N GLY A 424 4.33 14.28 -1.43
CA GLY A 424 4.39 12.83 -1.63
C GLY A 424 3.71 11.99 -0.54
N GLY A 425 2.82 12.57 0.24
CA GLY A 425 2.12 11.90 1.35
C GLY A 425 1.38 10.63 0.95
N ARG A 426 0.83 10.57 -0.27
CA ARG A 426 0.16 9.36 -0.78
C ARG A 426 1.06 8.12 -0.84
N TYR A 427 2.36 8.30 -1.06
CA TYR A 427 3.32 7.19 -1.13
C TYR A 427 3.73 6.65 0.24
N ILE A 428 3.35 7.35 1.32
CA ILE A 428 3.51 6.89 2.70
C ILE A 428 2.21 6.20 3.14
N PHE A 429 1.82 5.16 2.41
CA PHE A 429 0.59 4.39 2.64
C PHE A 429 -0.69 5.27 2.65
N GLY A 430 -0.70 6.45 2.02
CA GLY A 430 -1.83 7.35 2.06
C GLY A 430 -2.14 7.92 3.45
N GLN A 431 -1.21 7.91 4.38
CA GLN A 431 -1.41 8.32 5.79
C GLN A 431 -1.41 9.84 5.98
N GLY A 432 -1.03 10.60 4.96
CA GLY A 432 -1.08 12.06 4.96
C GLY A 432 -1.38 12.60 3.57
N PRO A 433 -1.93 13.83 3.47
CA PRO A 433 -2.22 14.46 2.19
C PRO A 433 -0.95 14.93 1.48
N ASP A 434 -1.06 15.13 0.16
CA ASP A 434 0.02 15.67 -0.66
C ASP A 434 0.12 17.20 -0.55
N LEU A 435 -1.03 17.88 -0.36
CA LEU A 435 -1.11 19.35 -0.43
C LEU A 435 -2.35 19.87 0.33
N ILE A 436 -2.41 21.18 0.49
CA ILE A 436 -3.62 21.93 0.84
C ILE A 436 -3.98 22.90 -0.29
N ILE A 437 -5.18 23.48 -0.21
CA ILE A 437 -5.61 24.60 -1.06
C ILE A 437 -5.66 25.86 -0.20
N GLN A 438 -5.00 26.94 -0.66
CA GLN A 438 -4.99 28.24 0.00
C GLN A 438 -6.29 29.03 -0.28
N GLY A 439 -6.49 30.13 0.42
CA GLY A 439 -7.70 30.96 0.29
C GLY A 439 -7.93 31.55 -1.10
N ASP A 440 -6.85 31.76 -1.88
CA ASP A 440 -6.92 32.22 -3.28
C ASP A 440 -7.14 31.07 -4.29
N GLY A 441 -7.14 29.82 -3.83
CA GLY A 441 -7.26 28.62 -4.66
C GLY A 441 -5.91 28.04 -5.10
N SER A 442 -4.79 28.63 -4.74
CA SER A 442 -3.49 28.07 -5.07
C SER A 442 -3.17 26.84 -4.21
N PRO A 443 -2.55 25.79 -4.77
CA PRO A 443 -2.11 24.62 -4.01
C PRO A 443 -0.81 24.93 -3.25
N SER A 444 -0.70 24.39 -2.03
CA SER A 444 0.53 24.44 -1.22
C SER A 444 0.88 23.03 -0.76
N LEU A 445 2.09 22.57 -1.04
CA LEU A 445 2.52 21.20 -0.80
C LEU A 445 2.78 20.93 0.69
N ILE A 446 2.63 19.68 1.10
CA ILE A 446 2.94 19.22 2.45
C ILE A 446 4.26 18.45 2.42
N HIS A 447 5.20 18.85 3.25
CA HIS A 447 6.41 18.10 3.49
C HIS A 447 6.12 16.85 4.31
N ALA A 448 6.62 15.72 3.87
CA ALA A 448 6.45 14.44 4.54
C ALA A 448 7.77 13.68 4.60
N TYR A 449 7.97 12.98 5.71
CA TYR A 449 9.10 12.07 5.91
C TYR A 449 8.61 10.73 6.40
N SER A 450 9.20 9.65 5.90
CA SER A 450 8.94 8.32 6.42
C SER A 450 10.18 7.44 6.46
N MET A 451 10.17 6.46 7.36
CA MET A 451 11.26 5.49 7.50
C MET A 451 10.75 4.13 7.96
N VAL A 452 11.48 3.08 7.56
CA VAL A 452 11.39 1.74 8.15
C VAL A 452 12.80 1.21 8.31
N HIS A 453 13.18 0.92 9.54
CA HIS A 453 14.45 0.28 9.88
C HIS A 453 14.18 -1.04 10.60
N GLY A 454 15.00 -2.05 10.36
CA GLY A 454 14.76 -3.33 11.02
C GLY A 454 15.76 -4.40 10.69
N LEU A 455 15.54 -5.54 11.33
CA LEU A 455 16.38 -6.73 11.25
C LEU A 455 15.53 -7.93 10.88
N GLU A 456 16.08 -8.80 10.04
CA GLU A 456 15.54 -10.12 9.75
C GLU A 456 16.64 -11.15 10.02
N TYR A 457 16.35 -12.13 10.87
CA TYR A 457 17.29 -13.19 11.24
C TYR A 457 16.73 -14.58 10.92
N GLN A 458 17.31 -15.23 9.91
CA GLN A 458 17.00 -16.60 9.56
C GLN A 458 17.71 -17.56 10.53
N VAL A 459 17.09 -17.85 11.66
CA VAL A 459 17.65 -18.69 12.75
C VAL A 459 17.91 -20.11 12.28
N THR A 460 16.96 -20.66 11.52
CA THR A 460 17.06 -21.98 10.87
C THR A 460 16.47 -21.87 9.46
N PRO A 461 16.69 -22.84 8.56
CA PRO A 461 16.05 -22.84 7.23
C PRO A 461 14.51 -22.74 7.27
N LYS A 462 13.90 -23.03 8.43
CA LYS A 462 12.46 -23.04 8.63
C LYS A 462 11.95 -21.93 9.56
N THR A 463 12.82 -21.14 10.21
CA THR A 463 12.40 -20.14 11.21
C THR A 463 13.09 -18.82 10.94
N LEU A 464 12.30 -17.80 10.70
CA LEU A 464 12.70 -16.41 10.54
C LEU A 464 12.18 -15.60 11.73
N LEU A 465 13.05 -14.81 12.35
CA LEU A 465 12.70 -13.76 13.30
C LEU A 465 12.81 -12.41 12.60
N PHE A 466 11.96 -11.48 12.98
CA PHE A 466 12.04 -10.13 12.46
C PHE A 466 11.63 -9.09 13.51
N GLY A 467 12.20 -7.89 13.35
CA GLY A 467 11.84 -6.74 14.15
C GLY A 467 12.01 -5.47 13.34
N TYR A 468 11.03 -4.56 13.43
CA TYR A 468 11.03 -3.30 12.70
C TYR A 468 10.62 -2.14 13.59
N TYR A 469 11.20 -0.99 13.31
CA TYR A 469 10.69 0.30 13.72
C TYR A 469 10.36 1.11 12.47
N GLY A 470 9.19 1.72 12.44
CA GLY A 470 8.77 2.57 11.34
C GLY A 470 8.04 3.81 11.83
N GLY A 471 8.17 4.87 11.06
CA GLY A 471 7.57 6.15 11.37
C GLY A 471 7.21 6.95 10.12
N ALA A 472 6.16 7.76 10.27
CA ALA A 472 5.75 8.76 9.28
C ALA A 472 5.54 10.10 9.98
N TYR A 473 5.97 11.17 9.36
CA TYR A 473 5.79 12.55 9.79
C TYR A 473 5.20 13.38 8.66
N PHE A 474 4.21 14.21 8.96
CA PHE A 474 3.58 15.13 8.02
C PHE A 474 3.58 16.52 8.62
N GLN A 475 4.18 17.47 7.91
CA GLN A 475 4.23 18.86 8.36
C GLN A 475 2.84 19.51 8.29
N LYS A 476 2.52 20.33 9.27
CA LYS A 476 1.33 21.19 9.18
C LYS A 476 1.47 22.18 8.03
N ASN A 477 0.37 22.42 7.33
CA ASN A 477 0.27 23.46 6.32
C ASN A 477 -1.10 24.13 6.46
N VAL A 478 -1.11 25.44 6.72
CA VAL A 478 -2.30 26.16 7.16
C VAL A 478 -2.52 27.36 6.25
N ALA A 479 -3.75 27.53 5.83
CA ALA A 479 -4.25 28.69 5.11
C ALA A 479 -5.35 29.39 5.92
N ILE A 480 -5.73 30.59 5.50
CA ILE A 480 -6.87 31.33 6.06
C ILE A 480 -8.04 31.24 5.07
N ASP A 481 -9.18 30.87 5.57
CA ASP A 481 -10.43 30.92 4.83
C ASP A 481 -10.84 32.39 4.63
N PRO A 482 -10.93 32.87 3.38
CA PRO A 482 -11.22 34.28 3.12
C PRO A 482 -12.65 34.69 3.54
N GLU A 483 -13.59 33.77 3.67
CA GLU A 483 -14.97 34.06 4.05
C GLU A 483 -15.14 34.13 5.57
N THR A 484 -14.56 33.16 6.29
CA THR A 484 -14.73 33.04 7.74
C THR A 484 -13.60 33.68 8.54
N GLY A 485 -12.45 33.97 7.92
CA GLY A 485 -11.23 34.40 8.57
C GLY A 485 -10.57 33.33 9.44
N GLY A 486 -11.11 32.10 9.46
CA GLY A 486 -10.60 30.99 10.24
C GLY A 486 -9.48 30.21 9.57
N PRO A 487 -8.69 29.44 10.33
CA PRO A 487 -7.66 28.59 9.76
C PRO A 487 -8.23 27.34 9.10
N VAL A 488 -7.68 26.94 7.95
CA VAL A 488 -8.02 25.75 7.17
C VAL A 488 -6.75 25.05 6.69
N GLY A 489 -6.88 23.90 5.99
CA GLY A 489 -5.74 23.13 5.48
C GLY A 489 -5.47 21.89 6.31
N TYR A 490 -4.24 21.68 6.76
CA TYR A 490 -3.81 20.49 7.49
C TYR A 490 -3.06 20.87 8.78
N GLY A 491 -3.52 20.33 9.92
CA GLY A 491 -2.84 20.49 11.21
C GLY A 491 -2.98 21.87 11.86
N TYR A 492 -3.99 22.64 11.48
CA TYR A 492 -4.28 23.94 12.11
C TYR A 492 -4.91 23.77 13.50
N SER A 493 -4.96 24.85 14.28
CA SER A 493 -5.62 24.86 15.59
C SER A 493 -7.12 24.65 15.43
N GLY A 494 -7.66 23.56 15.99
CA GLY A 494 -9.04 23.12 15.81
C GLY A 494 -9.22 22.08 14.70
N SER A 495 -8.15 21.64 14.03
CA SER A 495 -8.24 20.61 13.00
C SER A 495 -8.68 19.25 13.55
N PRO A 496 -9.22 18.35 12.67
CA PRO A 496 -9.52 16.97 13.06
C PRO A 496 -8.33 16.24 13.69
N SER A 497 -8.62 15.34 14.61
CA SER A 497 -7.60 14.55 15.32
C SER A 497 -6.83 13.58 14.41
N GLU A 498 -7.31 13.35 13.21
CA GLU A 498 -6.69 12.53 12.17
C GLU A 498 -5.74 13.33 11.27
N HIS A 499 -5.57 14.65 11.51
CA HIS A 499 -4.44 15.43 11.00
C HIS A 499 -3.20 15.12 11.83
N ASN A 500 -2.61 13.96 11.55
CA ASN A 500 -1.50 13.44 12.33
C ASN A 500 -0.21 14.20 12.03
N ARG A 501 0.51 14.58 13.10
CA ARG A 501 1.90 15.03 13.04
C ARG A 501 2.83 13.87 12.80
N SER A 502 2.63 12.78 13.56
CA SER A 502 3.43 11.58 13.45
C SER A 502 2.62 10.32 13.73
N ILE A 503 3.00 9.24 13.07
CA ILE A 503 2.52 7.88 13.33
C ILE A 503 3.76 7.00 13.40
N GLN A 504 3.88 6.19 14.46
CA GLN A 504 5.05 5.35 14.69
C GLN A 504 4.62 3.95 15.09
N GLN A 505 5.40 2.94 14.72
CA GLN A 505 5.12 1.54 15.02
C GLN A 505 6.40 0.77 15.27
N VAL A 506 6.41 -0.01 16.34
CA VAL A 506 7.41 -1.05 16.61
C VAL A 506 6.75 -2.40 16.38
N THR A 507 7.40 -3.27 15.64
CA THR A 507 6.89 -4.62 15.36
C THR A 507 7.98 -5.65 15.64
N ALA A 508 7.60 -6.78 16.25
CA ALA A 508 8.43 -7.97 16.35
C ALA A 508 7.58 -9.22 16.05
N GLY A 509 8.20 -10.20 15.43
CA GLY A 509 7.48 -11.42 15.08
C GLY A 509 8.38 -12.54 14.58
N PHE A 510 7.76 -13.65 14.27
CA PHE A 510 8.44 -14.77 13.64
C PHE A 510 7.58 -15.47 12.60
N ALA A 511 8.24 -16.14 11.66
CA ALA A 511 7.62 -17.02 10.69
C ALA A 511 8.24 -18.42 10.81
N ARG A 512 7.39 -19.45 10.98
CA ARG A 512 7.79 -20.85 11.02
C ARG A 512 7.21 -21.59 9.83
N THR A 513 8.07 -22.10 8.96
CA THR A 513 7.70 -22.99 7.87
C THR A 513 7.73 -24.44 8.36
N PHE A 514 6.59 -25.13 8.37
CA PHE A 514 6.49 -26.52 8.77
C PHE A 514 7.08 -27.44 7.70
N TRP A 515 6.64 -27.23 6.46
CA TRP A 515 7.22 -27.86 5.27
C TRP A 515 7.23 -26.91 4.09
N ARG A 516 8.13 -27.15 3.16
CA ARG A 516 8.18 -26.54 1.84
C ARG A 516 8.64 -27.60 0.84
N ASP A 517 7.83 -27.83 -0.18
CA ASP A 517 8.05 -28.81 -1.21
C ASP A 517 7.59 -28.27 -2.56
N PRO A 518 8.38 -28.38 -3.63
CA PRO A 518 7.99 -27.90 -4.95
C PRO A 518 6.68 -28.51 -5.48
N ALA A 519 6.38 -29.77 -5.10
CA ALA A 519 5.20 -30.48 -5.54
C ALA A 519 3.95 -30.15 -4.72
N TYR A 520 4.13 -29.89 -3.41
CA TYR A 520 3.03 -29.74 -2.46
C TYR A 520 2.88 -28.35 -1.88
N GLY A 521 3.75 -27.39 -2.28
CA GLY A 521 3.71 -26.03 -1.75
C GLY A 521 4.39 -25.88 -0.38
N ALA A 522 3.90 -24.92 0.42
CA ALA A 522 4.47 -24.65 1.74
C ALA A 522 3.38 -24.32 2.75
N LEU A 523 3.53 -24.81 3.98
CA LEU A 523 2.70 -24.39 5.11
C LEU A 523 3.54 -23.60 6.10
N GLN A 524 3.06 -22.40 6.46
CA GLN A 524 3.76 -21.46 7.32
C GLN A 524 2.81 -20.92 8.40
N LEU A 525 3.32 -20.83 9.63
CA LEU A 525 2.73 -20.08 10.72
C LEU A 525 3.52 -18.79 10.89
N MET A 526 2.81 -17.66 10.98
CA MET A 526 3.41 -16.35 11.25
C MET A 526 2.74 -15.75 12.48
N THR A 527 3.54 -15.11 13.32
CA THR A 527 3.04 -14.35 14.46
C THR A 527 3.71 -12.99 14.48
N GLN A 528 2.98 -12.00 14.96
CA GLN A 528 3.44 -10.64 15.03
C GLN A 528 2.80 -9.93 16.21
N TYR A 529 3.61 -9.20 16.96
CA TYR A 529 3.16 -8.18 17.90
C TYR A 529 3.60 -6.82 17.39
N SER A 530 2.69 -5.85 17.41
CA SER A 530 2.99 -4.46 17.07
C SER A 530 2.44 -3.51 18.12
N TYR A 531 3.25 -2.54 18.50
CA TYR A 531 2.84 -1.36 19.27
C TYR A 531 2.88 -0.14 18.37
N LEU A 532 1.75 0.52 18.23
CA LEU A 532 1.57 1.71 17.41
C LEU A 532 1.14 2.89 18.29
N PHE A 533 1.63 4.09 17.97
CA PHE A 533 1.12 5.33 18.51
C PHE A 533 1.11 6.44 17.46
N ARG A 534 0.12 7.33 17.56
CA ARG A 534 -0.03 8.50 16.71
C ARG A 534 -0.21 9.77 17.54
N GLN A 535 0.31 10.86 17.03
CA GLN A 535 0.21 12.19 17.61
C GLN A 535 -0.38 13.15 16.58
N PRO A 536 -1.56 13.74 16.83
CA PRO A 536 -2.13 14.76 15.97
C PRO A 536 -1.41 16.10 16.13
N TRP A 537 -1.61 17.00 15.19
CA TRP A 537 -1.18 18.38 15.30
C TRP A 537 -1.99 19.17 16.32
N HIS A 538 -3.29 18.89 16.37
CA HIS A 538 -4.19 19.53 17.31
C HIS A 538 -4.89 18.47 18.16
N VAL A 539 -4.96 18.76 19.43
CA VAL A 539 -5.65 17.93 20.43
C VAL A 539 -6.68 18.82 21.13
N ALA A 540 -7.94 18.38 21.12
CA ALA A 540 -8.99 19.07 21.85
C ALA A 540 -8.69 19.07 23.34
N PRO A 541 -9.15 20.09 24.12
CA PRO A 541 -9.01 20.09 25.58
C PRO A 541 -9.53 18.80 26.19
N ALA A 542 -8.83 18.34 27.23
CA ALA A 542 -9.11 17.08 27.92
C ALA A 542 -8.93 15.79 27.07
N GLN A 543 -8.47 15.90 25.82
CA GLN A 543 -8.04 14.73 25.04
C GLN A 543 -6.58 14.38 25.34
N PRO A 544 -6.21 13.10 25.37
CA PRO A 544 -4.80 12.69 25.45
C PRO A 544 -4.02 13.22 24.25
N GLY A 545 -2.75 13.62 24.45
CA GLY A 545 -1.87 14.12 23.39
C GLY A 545 -1.47 13.07 22.33
N GLU A 546 -1.75 11.79 22.61
CA GLU A 546 -1.46 10.67 21.71
C GLU A 546 -2.52 9.57 21.83
N ALA A 547 -2.65 8.79 20.78
CA ALA A 547 -3.42 7.56 20.77
C ALA A 547 -2.49 6.38 20.47
N ASN A 548 -2.61 5.30 21.22
CA ASN A 548 -1.79 4.10 21.07
C ASN A 548 -2.63 2.85 20.88
N LEU A 549 -2.00 1.79 20.38
CA LEU A 549 -2.65 0.53 20.05
C LEU A 549 -1.66 -0.63 20.19
N ASN A 550 -2.07 -1.67 20.94
CA ASN A 550 -1.40 -2.96 20.90
C ASN A 550 -2.12 -3.88 19.93
N MET A 551 -1.38 -4.57 19.07
CA MET A 551 -1.89 -5.49 18.08
C MET A 551 -1.13 -6.81 18.15
N PHE A 552 -1.87 -7.89 18.11
CA PHE A 552 -1.30 -9.24 17.96
C PHE A 552 -1.95 -9.92 16.77
N TYR A 553 -1.13 -10.42 15.84
CA TYR A 553 -1.57 -11.17 14.68
C TYR A 553 -1.05 -12.60 14.75
N LEU A 554 -1.91 -13.53 14.36
CA LEU A 554 -1.59 -14.93 14.10
C LEU A 554 -2.09 -15.28 12.71
N ASN A 555 -1.24 -15.90 11.90
CA ASN A 555 -1.56 -16.24 10.53
C ASN A 555 -1.09 -17.64 10.17
N LEU A 556 -1.97 -18.43 9.59
CA LEU A 556 -1.65 -19.71 8.98
C LEU A 556 -1.79 -19.57 7.46
N ARG A 557 -0.72 -19.85 6.73
CA ARG A 557 -0.64 -19.68 5.29
C ARG A 557 -0.21 -20.96 4.60
N TYR A 558 -1.01 -21.40 3.62
CA TYR A 558 -0.62 -22.41 2.65
C TYR A 558 -0.34 -21.76 1.31
N THR A 559 0.93 -21.80 0.89
CA THR A 559 1.39 -21.26 -0.39
C THR A 559 1.32 -22.35 -1.45
N LEU A 560 0.73 -22.04 -2.60
CA LEU A 560 0.56 -22.98 -3.71
C LEU A 560 1.93 -23.48 -4.23
N PRO A 561 2.00 -24.73 -4.74
CA PRO A 561 3.18 -25.23 -5.45
C PRO A 561 3.49 -24.34 -6.65
N GLY A 562 4.78 -24.04 -6.86
CA GLY A 562 5.22 -23.18 -7.96
C GLY A 562 5.00 -21.69 -7.76
N ALA A 563 4.38 -21.26 -6.67
CA ALA A 563 4.46 -19.86 -6.28
C ALA A 563 5.93 -19.47 -6.11
N PRO A 564 6.35 -18.31 -6.63
CA PRO A 564 7.71 -17.83 -6.36
C PRO A 564 7.91 -17.83 -4.85
N PRO A 565 9.09 -18.23 -4.34
CA PRO A 565 9.37 -18.14 -2.92
C PRO A 565 9.05 -16.70 -2.52
N SER A 566 8.10 -16.55 -1.60
CA SER A 566 7.84 -15.24 -1.04
C SER A 566 9.16 -14.74 -0.48
N ALA A 567 9.56 -13.51 -0.78
CA ALA A 567 10.66 -12.84 -0.11
C ALA A 567 10.34 -12.64 1.37
N LYS A 568 9.22 -13.10 1.75
CA LYS A 568 8.72 -13.22 3.12
C LYS A 568 9.00 -14.58 3.67
#